data_669b4de57b6ad313f2e2670c5ba1b083
#
_entry.id   669b4de57b6ad313f2e2670c5ba1b083
#
_cell.length_a   1.000
_cell.length_b   1.000
_cell.length_c   1.000
_cell.angle_alpha   90.00
_cell.angle_beta   90.00
_cell.angle_gamma   90.00
#
_symmetry.space_group_name_H-M   'P 1'
#
loop_
_entity.id
_entity.type
_entity.pdbx_description
1 polymer ?
#
loop_
_entity_poly.entity_id
_entity_poly.type
_entity_poly.pdbx_seq_one_letter_code
_entity_poly.pdbx_strand_id
1 'polypeptide(L)'
;MLFRSDRQILSLLQADGRMTNVELADRVGLTSPPCLRRVRALEEAGAIKGYHAELDPATLGYPITVFAMVSLKSQAERDLTAFESHIATIPEVRECHMLNGEIDFILKIVAGDLKAFQDILTTHLTPAPNVASVKTSLTIRTSKNQPGIPVGAD
;
A
#
# COMPACT_ATOMS: atom_id res chain seq x y z
N MET A 1 6.37 -10.42 -21.56
CA MET A 1 5.00 -10.69 -21.99
C MET A 1 4.44 -11.79 -21.11
N LEU A 2 3.32 -11.54 -20.41
CA LEU A 2 2.69 -12.54 -19.53
C LEU A 2 1.81 -13.47 -20.37
N PHE A 3 1.94 -14.79 -20.13
CA PHE A 3 1.06 -15.78 -20.74
C PHE A 3 -0.32 -15.77 -20.07
N ARG A 4 -1.33 -16.32 -20.73
CA ARG A 4 -2.69 -16.44 -20.17
C ARG A 4 -2.69 -17.16 -18.82
N SER A 5 -1.93 -18.25 -18.70
CA SER A 5 -1.76 -18.99 -17.43
C SER A 5 -1.11 -18.15 -16.33
N ASP A 6 -0.17 -17.23 -16.67
CA ASP A 6 0.45 -16.35 -15.69
C ASP A 6 -0.57 -15.34 -15.14
N ARG A 7 -1.42 -14.77 -15.99
CA ARG A 7 -2.51 -13.87 -15.57
C ARG A 7 -3.52 -14.59 -14.67
N GLN A 8 -3.87 -15.82 -14.99
CA GLN A 8 -4.75 -16.64 -14.14
C GLN A 8 -4.13 -16.91 -12.78
N ILE A 9 -2.85 -17.29 -12.72
CA ILE A 9 -2.09 -17.46 -11.47
C ILE A 9 -2.11 -16.17 -10.64
N LEU A 10 -1.77 -15.04 -11.25
CA LEU A 10 -1.75 -13.73 -10.58
C LEU A 10 -3.13 -13.35 -10.03
N SER A 11 -4.19 -13.55 -10.82
CA SER A 11 -5.57 -13.27 -10.40
C SER A 11 -5.99 -14.10 -9.19
N LEU A 12 -5.68 -15.41 -9.21
CA LEU A 12 -6.02 -16.32 -8.12
C LEU A 12 -5.24 -16.00 -6.85
N LEU A 13 -3.93 -15.79 -6.96
CA LEU A 13 -3.07 -15.46 -5.82
C LEU A 13 -3.37 -14.07 -5.24
N GLN A 14 -3.79 -13.11 -6.08
CA GLN A 14 -4.26 -11.81 -5.59
C GLN A 14 -5.55 -11.93 -4.77
N ALA A 15 -6.44 -12.85 -5.14
CA ALA A 15 -7.68 -13.11 -4.41
C ALA A 15 -7.45 -13.92 -3.14
N ASP A 16 -6.53 -14.90 -3.18
CA ASP A 16 -6.20 -15.76 -2.05
C ASP A 16 -4.70 -16.12 -2.08
N GLY A 17 -3.90 -15.32 -1.37
CA GLY A 17 -2.45 -15.52 -1.24
C GLY A 17 -2.04 -16.75 -0.43
N ARG A 18 -2.98 -17.45 0.20
CA ARG A 18 -2.73 -18.70 0.95
C ARG A 18 -3.02 -19.96 0.15
N MET A 19 -3.51 -19.81 -1.08
CA MET A 19 -3.79 -20.96 -1.95
C MET A 19 -2.55 -21.82 -2.11
N THR A 20 -2.70 -23.13 -1.92
CA THR A 20 -1.60 -24.07 -2.11
C THR A 20 -1.24 -24.20 -3.59
N ASN A 21 0.01 -24.60 -3.88
CA ASN A 21 0.42 -24.80 -5.28
C ASN A 21 -0.39 -25.91 -5.97
N VAL A 22 -0.85 -26.92 -5.22
CA VAL A 22 -1.70 -28.00 -5.75
C VAL A 22 -3.06 -27.45 -6.19
N GLU A 23 -3.72 -26.65 -5.32
CA GLU A 23 -5.00 -26.01 -5.63
C GLU A 23 -4.86 -25.04 -6.79
N LEU A 24 -3.79 -24.24 -6.80
CA LEU A 24 -3.51 -23.29 -7.87
C LEU A 24 -3.33 -24.00 -9.21
N ALA A 25 -2.52 -25.07 -9.23
CA ALA A 25 -2.27 -25.88 -10.43
C ALA A 25 -3.57 -26.45 -11.01
N ASP A 26 -4.41 -27.02 -10.15
CA ASP A 26 -5.71 -27.55 -10.56
C ASP A 26 -6.59 -26.48 -11.20
N ARG A 27 -6.68 -25.30 -10.58
CA ARG A 27 -7.51 -24.18 -11.09
C ARG A 27 -7.03 -23.60 -12.41
N VAL A 28 -5.72 -23.64 -12.69
CA VAL A 28 -5.14 -23.13 -13.95
C VAL A 28 -4.93 -24.22 -15.00
N GLY A 29 -5.33 -25.46 -14.72
CA GLY A 29 -5.22 -26.59 -15.64
C GLY A 29 -3.78 -27.04 -15.89
N LEU A 30 -2.94 -26.97 -14.86
CA LEU A 30 -1.53 -27.39 -14.89
C LEU A 30 -1.31 -28.53 -13.86
N THR A 31 -0.19 -29.24 -14.01
CA THR A 31 0.34 -30.07 -12.92
C THR A 31 1.18 -29.21 -11.96
N SER A 32 1.36 -29.70 -10.72
CA SER A 32 2.03 -28.92 -9.67
C SER A 32 3.46 -28.46 -10.00
N PRO A 33 4.35 -29.25 -10.62
CA PRO A 33 5.71 -28.80 -10.90
C PRO A 33 5.80 -27.62 -11.89
N PRO A 34 5.14 -27.64 -13.05
CA PRO A 34 5.16 -26.47 -13.94
C PRO A 34 4.44 -25.26 -13.35
N CYS A 35 3.37 -25.45 -12.55
CA CYS A 35 2.72 -24.36 -11.85
C CYS A 35 3.69 -23.67 -10.88
N LEU A 36 4.39 -24.43 -10.05
CA LEU A 36 5.38 -23.91 -9.10
C LEU A 36 6.50 -23.12 -9.81
N ARG A 37 7.00 -23.63 -10.95
CA ARG A 37 8.01 -22.93 -11.74
C ARG A 37 7.51 -21.58 -12.24
N ARG A 38 6.25 -21.50 -12.67
CA ARG A 38 5.64 -20.22 -13.11
C ARG A 38 5.50 -19.25 -11.95
N VAL A 39 5.02 -19.70 -10.80
CA VAL A 39 4.91 -18.84 -9.61
C VAL A 39 6.28 -18.27 -9.24
N ARG A 40 7.32 -19.10 -9.15
CA ARG A 40 8.69 -18.66 -8.86
C ARG A 40 9.22 -17.66 -9.90
N ALA A 41 8.97 -17.90 -11.17
CA ALA A 41 9.37 -16.96 -12.23
C ALA A 41 8.66 -15.61 -12.11
N LEU A 42 7.38 -15.58 -11.68
CA LEU A 42 6.63 -14.35 -11.43
C LEU A 42 7.13 -13.60 -10.19
N GLU A 43 7.55 -14.31 -9.16
CA GLU A 43 8.19 -13.76 -7.97
C GLU A 43 9.57 -13.16 -8.31
N GLU A 44 10.41 -13.91 -9.01
CA GLU A 44 11.74 -13.46 -9.46
C GLU A 44 11.67 -12.26 -10.42
N ALA A 45 10.68 -12.23 -11.28
CA ALA A 45 10.43 -11.10 -12.19
C ALA A 45 9.81 -9.87 -11.47
N GLY A 46 9.47 -9.96 -10.19
CA GLY A 46 8.86 -8.89 -9.41
C GLY A 46 7.39 -8.62 -9.75
N ALA A 47 6.75 -9.49 -10.53
CA ALA A 47 5.30 -9.42 -10.79
C ALA A 47 4.50 -9.72 -9.51
N ILE A 48 5.01 -10.62 -8.67
CA ILE A 48 4.54 -10.85 -7.31
C ILE A 48 5.57 -10.23 -6.37
N LYS A 49 5.19 -9.17 -5.66
CA LYS A 49 6.08 -8.46 -4.72
C LYS A 49 6.09 -9.04 -3.32
N GLY A 50 5.07 -9.81 -2.97
CA GLY A 50 4.93 -10.41 -1.65
C GLY A 50 3.53 -10.92 -1.39
N TYR A 51 3.37 -11.56 -0.23
CA TYR A 51 2.11 -12.10 0.27
C TYR A 51 1.90 -11.54 1.68
N HIS A 52 0.79 -10.87 1.91
CA HIS A 52 0.51 -10.19 3.17
C HIS A 52 -0.87 -10.53 3.69
N ALA A 53 -0.99 -10.73 5.00
CA ALA A 53 -2.29 -10.81 5.65
C ALA A 53 -2.93 -9.42 5.66
N GLU A 54 -4.19 -9.33 5.27
CA GLU A 54 -5.00 -8.14 5.52
C GLU A 54 -5.52 -8.19 6.95
N LEU A 55 -5.17 -7.17 7.74
CA LEU A 55 -5.53 -7.10 9.16
C LEU A 55 -6.66 -6.10 9.35
N ASP A 56 -7.56 -6.40 10.29
CA ASP A 56 -8.58 -5.44 10.71
C ASP A 56 -7.96 -4.39 11.66
N PRO A 57 -7.85 -3.14 11.22
CA PRO A 57 -7.21 -2.11 12.02
C PRO A 57 -7.98 -1.79 13.31
N ALA A 58 -9.31 -1.88 13.30
CA ALA A 58 -10.11 -1.61 14.48
C ALA A 58 -9.85 -2.62 15.61
N THR A 59 -9.77 -3.91 15.26
CA THR A 59 -9.44 -4.99 16.22
C THR A 59 -8.05 -4.80 16.83
N LEU A 60 -7.13 -4.19 16.09
CA LEU A 60 -5.76 -3.93 16.54
C LEU A 60 -5.56 -2.56 17.19
N GLY A 61 -6.65 -1.84 17.47
CA GLY A 61 -6.60 -0.56 18.17
C GLY A 61 -6.34 0.66 17.28
N TYR A 62 -6.53 0.55 15.97
CA TYR A 62 -6.39 1.64 14.98
C TYR A 62 -7.68 1.91 14.20
N PRO A 63 -8.79 2.29 14.88
CA PRO A 63 -10.09 2.45 14.20
C PRO A 63 -10.17 3.68 13.31
N ILE A 64 -9.21 4.60 13.40
CA ILE A 64 -9.22 5.87 12.66
C ILE A 64 -8.23 5.83 11.51
N THR A 65 -8.69 6.20 10.32
CA THR A 65 -7.85 6.45 9.15
C THR A 65 -8.01 7.90 8.69
N VAL A 66 -6.89 8.58 8.50
CA VAL A 66 -6.82 9.96 8.03
C VAL A 66 -5.95 10.02 6.78
N PHE A 67 -6.39 10.81 5.81
CA PHE A 67 -5.57 11.22 4.68
C PHE A 67 -5.03 12.62 4.93
N ALA A 68 -3.70 12.77 4.88
CA ALA A 68 -3.02 14.05 5.03
C ALA A 68 -2.40 14.46 3.69
N MET A 69 -2.74 15.64 3.23
CA MET A 69 -2.20 16.26 2.03
C MET A 69 -1.15 17.28 2.46
N VAL A 70 0.08 17.06 2.03
CA VAL A 70 1.24 17.83 2.45
C VAL A 70 1.79 18.64 1.29
N SER A 71 2.02 19.92 1.51
CA SER A 71 2.75 20.78 0.60
C SER A 71 4.08 21.19 1.25
N LEU A 72 5.15 21.12 0.47
CA LEU A 72 6.49 21.53 0.89
C LEU A 72 6.80 22.97 0.45
N LYS A 73 7.72 23.61 1.14
CA LYS A 73 8.23 24.95 0.79
C LYS A 73 9.12 24.92 -0.45
N SER A 74 9.76 23.78 -0.71
CA SER A 74 10.68 23.55 -1.82
C SER A 74 10.49 22.13 -2.36
N GLN A 75 10.49 21.98 -3.68
CA GLN A 75 10.43 20.72 -4.41
C GLN A 75 11.80 20.27 -4.93
N ALA A 76 12.90 20.84 -4.35
CA ALA A 76 14.24 20.35 -4.64
C ALA A 76 14.38 18.88 -4.18
N GLU A 77 15.09 18.06 -4.95
CA GLU A 77 15.21 16.62 -4.69
C GLU A 77 15.67 16.31 -3.26
N ARG A 78 16.64 17.07 -2.74
CA ARG A 78 17.12 16.93 -1.36
C ARG A 78 16.01 17.13 -0.32
N ASP A 79 15.09 18.08 -0.58
CA ASP A 79 13.99 18.44 0.33
C ASP A 79 12.87 17.41 0.27
N LEU A 80 12.58 16.88 -0.91
CA LEU A 80 11.67 15.76 -1.10
C LEU A 80 12.19 14.52 -0.35
N THR A 81 13.44 14.15 -0.58
CA THR A 81 14.09 12.99 0.05
C THR A 81 14.16 13.14 1.59
N ALA A 82 14.42 14.34 2.09
CA ALA A 82 14.46 14.60 3.52
C ALA A 82 13.07 14.38 4.17
N PHE A 83 12.01 14.84 3.51
CA PHE A 83 10.64 14.59 3.96
C PHE A 83 10.29 13.10 3.93
N GLU A 84 10.54 12.41 2.81
CA GLU A 84 10.28 10.97 2.67
C GLU A 84 11.02 10.15 3.75
N SER A 85 12.29 10.47 4.01
CA SER A 85 13.08 9.80 5.04
C SER A 85 12.50 10.02 6.44
N HIS A 86 12.01 11.22 6.73
CA HIS A 86 11.33 11.51 7.99
C HIS A 86 10.03 10.72 8.13
N ILE A 87 9.18 10.74 7.09
CA ILE A 87 7.89 10.02 7.09
C ILE A 87 8.09 8.51 7.25
N ALA A 88 9.13 7.94 6.67
CA ALA A 88 9.44 6.51 6.80
C ALA A 88 9.70 6.06 8.24
N THR A 89 10.01 6.98 9.15
CA THR A 89 10.23 6.67 10.57
C THR A 89 8.94 6.61 11.40
N ILE A 90 7.79 6.99 10.84
CA ILE A 90 6.52 7.11 11.56
C ILE A 90 5.67 5.85 11.28
N PRO A 91 5.51 4.92 12.25
CA PRO A 91 4.81 3.65 12.01
C PRO A 91 3.34 3.80 11.62
N GLU A 92 2.67 4.83 12.11
CA GLU A 92 1.26 5.12 11.85
C GLU A 92 1.02 5.61 10.42
N VAL A 93 2.04 6.12 9.74
CA VAL A 93 1.98 6.44 8.31
C VAL A 93 2.13 5.15 7.51
N ARG A 94 1.04 4.70 6.92
CA ARG A 94 0.99 3.42 6.19
C ARG A 94 1.24 3.54 4.71
N GLU A 95 0.99 4.71 4.14
CA GLU A 95 1.26 5.01 2.74
C GLU A 95 1.73 6.47 2.63
N CYS A 96 2.67 6.70 1.72
CA CYS A 96 3.16 8.01 1.36
C CYS A 96 3.38 8.03 -0.15
N HIS A 97 2.64 8.87 -0.85
CA HIS A 97 2.72 9.00 -2.30
C HIS A 97 3.08 10.43 -2.67
N MET A 98 4.15 10.60 -3.46
CA MET A 98 4.46 11.87 -4.10
C MET A 98 3.50 12.06 -5.28
N LEU A 99 2.93 13.24 -5.38
CA LEU A 99 1.91 13.58 -6.37
C LEU A 99 2.42 14.64 -7.35
N ASN A 100 1.89 14.56 -8.54
CA ASN A 100 2.03 15.61 -9.55
C ASN A 100 0.78 16.51 -9.49
N GLY A 101 0.86 17.66 -8.82
CA GLY A 101 -0.28 18.56 -8.65
C GLY A 101 -0.03 19.67 -7.64
N GLU A 102 -1.10 20.20 -7.06
CA GLU A 102 -1.04 21.32 -6.09
C GLU A 102 -0.44 20.92 -4.75
N ILE A 103 -0.52 19.66 -4.39
CA ILE A 103 0.08 19.10 -3.19
C ILE A 103 1.23 18.18 -3.56
N ASP A 104 2.26 18.12 -2.73
CA ASP A 104 3.45 17.33 -3.01
C ASP A 104 3.29 15.87 -2.59
N PHE A 105 2.65 15.61 -1.44
CA PHE A 105 2.45 14.26 -0.91
C PHE A 105 1.04 14.04 -0.39
N ILE A 106 0.55 12.81 -0.53
CA ILE A 106 -0.60 12.32 0.20
C ILE A 106 -0.17 11.16 1.09
N LEU A 107 -0.58 11.21 2.36
CA LEU A 107 -0.29 10.19 3.36
C LEU A 107 -1.58 9.50 3.78
N LYS A 108 -1.51 8.20 4.02
CA LYS A 108 -2.52 7.44 4.73
C LYS A 108 -2.02 7.13 6.14
N ILE A 109 -2.73 7.60 7.14
CA ILE A 109 -2.35 7.53 8.55
C ILE A 109 -3.42 6.76 9.30
N VAL A 110 -3.02 5.86 10.19
CA VAL A 110 -3.90 5.17 11.11
C VAL A 110 -3.65 5.65 12.54
N ALA A 111 -4.69 5.74 13.35
CA ALA A 111 -4.58 6.17 14.74
C ALA A 111 -5.61 5.48 15.63
N GLY A 112 -5.30 5.40 16.93
CA GLY A 112 -6.18 4.81 17.94
C GLY A 112 -7.41 5.68 18.24
N ASP A 113 -7.25 7.00 18.23
CA ASP A 113 -8.28 7.99 18.44
C ASP A 113 -7.88 9.35 17.84
N LEU A 114 -8.75 10.34 17.95
CA LEU A 114 -8.48 11.69 17.44
C LEU A 114 -7.34 12.38 18.18
N LYS A 115 -7.17 12.10 19.48
CA LYS A 115 -6.06 12.65 20.26
C LYS A 115 -4.73 12.10 19.79
N ALA A 116 -4.64 10.79 19.59
CA ALA A 116 -3.44 10.14 19.05
C ALA A 116 -3.09 10.70 17.67
N PHE A 117 -4.08 10.89 16.80
CA PHE A 117 -3.86 11.54 15.51
C PHE A 117 -3.36 12.99 15.66
N GLN A 118 -3.95 13.77 16.56
CA GLN A 118 -3.52 15.14 16.83
C GLN A 118 -2.04 15.17 17.29
N ASP A 119 -1.65 14.23 18.14
CA ASP A 119 -0.26 14.11 18.61
C ASP A 119 0.70 13.78 17.44
N ILE A 120 0.31 12.90 16.52
CA ILE A 120 1.08 12.61 15.29
C ILE A 120 1.21 13.88 14.44
N LEU A 121 0.12 14.60 14.21
CA LEU A 121 0.10 15.81 13.40
C LEU A 121 1.05 16.88 13.97
N THR A 122 0.95 17.16 15.27
CA THR A 122 1.72 18.23 15.91
C THR A 122 3.17 17.86 16.19
N THR A 123 3.47 16.59 16.43
CA THR A 123 4.81 16.12 16.77
C THR A 123 5.63 15.73 15.54
N HIS A 124 4.99 15.15 14.52
CA HIS A 124 5.71 14.54 13.40
C HIS A 124 5.45 15.18 12.05
N LEU A 125 4.23 15.64 11.76
CA LEU A 125 3.88 16.14 10.43
C LEU A 125 4.12 17.64 10.27
N THR A 126 3.54 18.44 11.15
CA THR A 126 3.69 19.91 11.07
C THR A 126 5.14 20.37 11.21
N PRO A 127 5.95 19.80 12.13
CA PRO A 127 7.36 20.17 12.25
C PRO A 127 8.30 19.40 11.30
N ALA A 128 7.77 18.55 10.42
CA ALA A 128 8.58 17.80 9.46
C ALA A 128 9.40 18.72 8.55
N PRO A 129 10.58 18.25 8.06
CA PRO A 129 11.44 19.06 7.23
C PRO A 129 10.73 19.66 6.02
N ASN A 130 10.88 20.97 5.83
CA ASN A 130 10.40 21.71 4.66
C ASN A 130 8.87 21.76 4.46
N VAL A 131 8.07 21.37 5.45
CA VAL A 131 6.61 21.41 5.36
C VAL A 131 6.09 22.85 5.34
N ALA A 132 5.31 23.18 4.33
CA ALA A 132 4.60 24.46 4.22
C ALA A 132 3.19 24.38 4.80
N SER A 133 2.46 23.33 4.48
CA SER A 133 1.10 23.11 4.98
C SER A 133 0.73 21.63 5.02
N VAL A 134 -0.16 21.29 5.94
CA VAL A 134 -0.79 19.98 6.05
C VAL A 134 -2.30 20.19 6.10
N LYS A 135 -3.03 19.56 5.17
CA LYS A 135 -4.49 19.48 5.19
C LYS A 135 -4.88 18.03 5.46
N THR A 136 -5.81 17.81 6.36
CA THR A 136 -6.22 16.47 6.78
C THR A 136 -7.68 16.21 6.53
N SER A 137 -8.01 14.96 6.17
CA SER A 137 -9.38 14.49 5.99
C SER A 137 -9.56 13.16 6.69
N LEU A 138 -10.47 13.14 7.67
CA LEU A 138 -10.84 11.92 8.39
C LEU A 138 -11.73 11.06 7.50
N THR A 139 -11.40 9.78 7.38
CA THR A 139 -12.25 8.80 6.70
C THR A 139 -13.50 8.50 7.53
N ILE A 140 -14.67 8.76 6.97
CA ILE A 140 -15.95 8.42 7.62
C ILE A 140 -16.28 6.95 7.40
N ARG A 141 -16.09 6.46 6.18
CA ARG A 141 -16.27 5.05 5.79
C ARG A 141 -15.44 4.73 4.56
N THR A 142 -15.02 3.50 4.43
CA THR A 142 -14.41 2.97 3.22
C THR A 142 -15.49 2.31 2.37
N SER A 143 -15.79 2.89 1.21
CA SER A 143 -16.83 2.38 0.32
C SER A 143 -16.34 1.24 -0.58
N LYS A 144 -15.04 1.22 -0.86
CA LYS A 144 -14.36 0.18 -1.64
C LYS A 144 -12.91 0.08 -1.22
N ASN A 145 -12.47 -1.14 -0.91
CA ASN A 145 -11.08 -1.48 -0.66
C ASN A 145 -10.80 -2.87 -1.22
N GLN A 146 -10.38 -2.94 -2.47
CA GLN A 146 -9.98 -4.17 -3.13
C GLN A 146 -8.46 -4.20 -3.24
N PRO A 147 -7.78 -5.25 -2.75
CA PRO A 147 -6.33 -5.35 -2.85
C PRO A 147 -5.89 -5.50 -4.30
N GLY A 148 -4.73 -4.94 -4.59
CA GLY A 148 -4.04 -5.13 -5.86
C GLY A 148 -4.61 -4.35 -7.03
N ILE A 149 -4.57 -4.96 -8.19
CA ILE A 149 -4.92 -4.36 -9.49
C ILE A 149 -5.90 -5.25 -10.25
N PRO A 150 -6.68 -4.71 -11.20
CA PRO A 150 -7.49 -5.56 -12.06
C PRO A 150 -6.58 -6.38 -12.98
N VAL A 151 -6.58 -7.69 -12.78
CA VAL A 151 -5.88 -8.65 -13.64
C VAL A 151 -6.88 -9.15 -14.67
N GLY A 152 -6.79 -8.64 -15.91
CA GLY A 152 -7.66 -9.05 -17.01
C GLY A 152 -7.43 -10.50 -17.41
N ALA A 153 -8.51 -11.21 -17.73
CA ALA A 153 -8.48 -12.54 -18.33
C ALA A 153 -8.46 -12.38 -19.86
N ASP A 154 -7.30 -12.09 -20.43
CA ASP A 154 -7.10 -12.13 -21.90
C ASP A 154 -6.55 -13.49 -22.32
#